data_2aa47404b5c36a66d872653e0ecb099a
#
_entry.id   2aa47404b5c36a66d872653e0ecb099a
#
_cell.length_a   1.000
_cell.length_b   1.000
_cell.length_c   1.000
_cell.angle_alpha   90.00
_cell.angle_beta   90.00
_cell.angle_gamma   90.00
#
_symmetry.space_group_name_H-M   'P 1'
#
loop_
_entity.id
_entity.type
_entity.pdbx_description
1 polymer ?
#
loop_
_entity_poly.entity_id
_entity_poly.type
_entity_poly.pdbx_seq_one_letter_code
_entity_poly.pdbx_strand_id
1 'polypeptide(L)'
;MKTQEQAILDALLGGQVITGSNAYQITKKECACGTLNLHKVLAKIRKKGYTINEEWRINSKSNTRFKEFTITNKKQKKNGN
;
A
#
# COMPACT_ATOMS: atom_id res chain seq x y z
N MET A 1 -5.22 17.75 -2.99
CA MET A 1 -5.38 16.68 -1.99
C MET A 1 -5.45 15.35 -2.70
N LYS A 2 -4.71 14.38 -2.21
CA LYS A 2 -4.70 13.06 -2.83
C LYS A 2 -5.78 12.17 -2.26
N THR A 3 -6.24 11.23 -3.08
CA THR A 3 -7.11 10.18 -2.56
C THR A 3 -6.25 9.20 -1.77
N GLN A 4 -6.88 8.38 -0.94
CA GLN A 4 -6.18 7.35 -0.20
C GLN A 4 -5.45 6.40 -1.15
N GLU A 5 -6.12 6.06 -2.22
CA GLU A 5 -5.53 5.18 -3.22
C GLU A 5 -4.26 5.78 -3.80
N GLN A 6 -4.30 7.05 -4.17
CA GLN A 6 -3.15 7.70 -4.75
C GLN A 6 -2.00 7.82 -3.75
N ALA A 7 -2.31 8.16 -2.50
CA ALA A 7 -1.29 8.28 -1.47
C ALA A 7 -0.57 6.96 -1.25
N ILE A 8 -1.32 5.88 -1.16
CA ILE A 8 -0.73 4.56 -0.96
C ILE A 8 0.08 4.13 -2.19
N LEU A 9 -0.48 4.36 -3.37
CA LEU A 9 0.22 4.00 -4.61
C LEU A 9 1.53 4.76 -4.74
N ASP A 10 1.52 6.06 -4.46
CA ASP A 10 2.74 6.85 -4.53
C ASP A 10 3.82 6.33 -3.59
N ALA A 11 3.42 5.93 -2.37
CA ALA A 11 4.36 5.38 -1.42
C ALA A 11 4.94 4.06 -1.93
N LEU A 12 4.11 3.22 -2.49
CA LEU A 12 4.57 1.94 -3.04
C LEU A 12 5.51 2.14 -4.21
N LEU A 13 5.17 3.07 -5.10
CA LEU A 13 6.01 3.35 -6.26
C LEU A 13 7.35 3.94 -5.85
N GLY A 14 7.37 4.62 -4.71
CA GLY A 14 8.61 5.14 -4.17
C GLY A 14 9.48 4.10 -3.48
N GLY A 15 9.03 2.84 -3.46
CA GLY A 15 9.78 1.76 -2.84
C GLY A 15 9.51 1.57 -1.36
N GLN A 16 8.49 2.23 -0.85
CA GLN A 16 8.17 2.13 0.56
C GLN A 16 7.33 0.87 0.85
N VAL A 17 7.64 0.24 1.96
CA VAL A 17 6.85 -0.90 2.42
C VAL A 17 5.63 -0.37 3.15
N ILE A 18 4.47 -0.92 2.83
CA ILE A 18 3.22 -0.49 3.42
C ILE A 18 2.76 -1.53 4.43
N THR A 19 2.45 -1.08 5.64
CA THR A 19 1.80 -1.92 6.65
C THR A 19 0.51 -1.22 7.04
N GLY A 20 -0.34 -1.91 7.81
CA GLY A 20 -1.57 -1.27 8.26
C GLY A 20 -1.33 0.01 9.03
N SER A 21 -0.27 0.00 9.83
CA SER A 21 0.07 1.14 10.66
C SER A 21 0.56 2.33 9.84
N ASN A 22 1.56 2.10 8.99
CA ASN A 22 2.11 3.23 8.25
C ASN A 22 1.18 3.68 7.12
N ALA A 23 0.33 2.80 6.62
CA ALA A 23 -0.66 3.20 5.62
C ALA A 23 -1.61 4.23 6.21
N TYR A 24 -2.04 4.01 7.44
CA TYR A 24 -2.89 4.98 8.11
C TYR A 24 -2.18 6.33 8.27
N GLN A 25 -0.92 6.30 8.67
CA GLN A 25 -0.16 7.54 8.83
C GLN A 25 0.03 8.27 7.52
N ILE A 26 0.32 7.53 6.46
CA ILE A 26 0.49 8.12 5.13
C ILE A 26 -0.81 8.79 4.68
N THR A 27 -1.93 8.10 4.80
CA THR A 27 -3.18 8.67 4.33
C THR A 27 -3.66 9.81 5.21
N LYS A 28 -3.40 9.74 6.51
CA LYS A 28 -3.74 10.83 7.40
C LYS A 28 -3.00 12.09 7.02
N LYS A 29 -1.72 11.95 6.66
CA LYS A 29 -0.89 13.08 6.30
C LYS A 29 -1.27 13.67 4.95
N GLU A 30 -1.56 12.80 3.97
CA GLU A 30 -1.77 13.25 2.60
C GLU A 30 -3.22 13.58 2.29
N CYS A 31 -4.14 12.93 2.96
CA CYS A 31 -5.55 13.02 2.57
C CYS A 31 -6.45 13.63 3.63
N ALA A 32 -6.01 13.70 4.87
CA ALA A 32 -6.84 14.17 5.98
C ALA A 32 -8.16 13.38 6.07
N CYS A 33 -8.15 12.15 5.66
CA CYS A 33 -9.34 11.31 5.71
C CYS A 33 -9.43 10.60 7.04
N GLY A 34 -10.63 10.39 7.51
CA GLY A 34 -10.82 9.79 8.81
C GLY A 34 -10.64 8.28 8.85
N THR A 35 -10.98 7.60 7.78
CA THR A 35 -11.00 6.15 7.76
C THR A 35 -10.22 5.61 6.57
N LEU A 36 -9.46 4.56 6.82
CA LEU A 36 -8.72 3.90 5.76
C LEU A 36 -9.15 2.45 5.67
N ASN A 37 -9.56 2.03 4.49
CA ASN A 37 -9.78 0.61 4.23
C ASN A 37 -8.67 0.16 3.28
N LEU A 38 -7.61 -0.35 3.86
CA LEU A 38 -6.42 -0.70 3.10
C LEU A 38 -6.69 -1.79 2.07
N HIS A 39 -7.49 -2.78 2.42
CA HIS A 39 -7.80 -3.86 1.49
C HIS A 39 -8.50 -3.35 0.23
N LYS A 40 -9.43 -2.43 0.39
CA LYS A 40 -10.11 -1.84 -0.75
C LYS A 40 -9.16 -1.04 -1.61
N VAL A 41 -8.29 -0.27 -0.96
CA VAL A 41 -7.32 0.55 -1.67
C VAL A 41 -6.38 -0.34 -2.48
N LEU A 42 -5.88 -1.40 -1.87
CA LEU A 42 -4.97 -2.31 -2.57
C LEU A 42 -5.67 -3.02 -3.72
N ALA A 43 -6.94 -3.37 -3.55
CA ALA A 43 -7.69 -4.00 -4.62
C ALA A 43 -7.82 -3.07 -5.82
N LYS A 44 -8.05 -1.78 -5.56
CA LYS A 44 -8.14 -0.80 -6.64
C LYS A 44 -6.81 -0.65 -7.36
N ILE A 45 -5.72 -0.66 -6.60
CA ILE A 45 -4.39 -0.55 -7.19
C ILE A 45 -4.11 -1.77 -8.08
N ARG A 46 -4.49 -2.95 -7.60
CA ARG A 46 -4.31 -4.18 -8.41
C ARG A 46 -5.09 -4.12 -9.70
N LYS A 47 -6.27 -3.52 -9.67
CA LYS A 47 -7.08 -3.39 -10.88
C LYS A 47 -6.43 -2.51 -11.92
N LYS A 48 -5.56 -1.62 -11.50
CA LYS A 48 -4.84 -0.76 -12.43
C LYS A 48 -3.68 -1.46 -13.12
N GLY A 49 -3.39 -2.70 -12.73
CA GLY A 49 -2.35 -3.47 -13.38
C GLY A 49 -1.09 -3.64 -12.56
N TYR A 50 -1.07 -3.11 -11.35
CA TYR A 50 0.08 -3.27 -10.47
C TYR A 50 -0.01 -4.58 -9.70
N THR A 51 1.14 -5.16 -9.43
CA THR A 51 1.22 -6.38 -8.65
C THR A 51 1.68 -6.05 -7.24
N ILE A 52 0.87 -6.40 -6.27
CA ILE A 52 1.16 -6.16 -4.87
C ILE A 52 1.63 -7.45 -4.23
N ASN A 53 2.81 -7.41 -3.65
CA ASN A 53 3.35 -8.55 -2.92
C ASN A 53 3.00 -8.42 -1.45
N GLU A 54 2.58 -9.52 -0.83
CA GLU A 54 2.20 -9.53 0.58
C GLU A 54 3.09 -10.50 1.32
N GLU A 55 3.64 -10.04 2.45
CA GLU A 55 4.48 -10.89 3.30
C GLU A 55 4.09 -10.72 4.75
N TRP A 56 3.98 -11.84 5.45
CA TRP A 56 3.76 -11.81 6.89
C TRP A 56 5.07 -11.56 7.60
N ARG A 57 5.02 -10.68 8.61
CA ARG A 57 6.17 -10.39 9.46
C ARG A 57 5.74 -10.51 10.91
N ILE A 58 6.70 -10.72 11.78
CA ILE A 58 6.45 -10.81 13.21
C ILE A 58 7.22 -9.70 13.90
N ASN A 59 6.51 -8.93 14.72
CA ASN A 59 7.16 -7.94 15.54
C ASN A 59 7.66 -8.64 16.80
N SER A 60 8.97 -8.80 16.92
CA SER A 60 9.56 -9.57 18.01
C SER A 60 9.32 -8.95 19.38
N LYS A 61 9.13 -7.63 19.42
CA LYS A 61 8.90 -6.96 20.69
C LYS A 61 7.52 -7.22 21.26
N SER A 62 6.51 -7.20 20.41
CA SER A 62 5.14 -7.40 20.85
C SER A 62 4.59 -8.75 20.47
N ASN A 63 5.37 -9.53 19.76
CA ASN A 63 4.97 -10.87 19.32
C ASN A 63 3.66 -10.84 18.53
N THR A 64 3.47 -9.78 17.74
CA THR A 64 2.30 -9.63 16.90
C THR A 64 2.70 -9.83 15.46
N ARG A 65 1.78 -10.37 14.69
CA ARG A 65 2.00 -10.54 13.26
C ARG A 65 1.34 -9.41 12.50
N PHE A 66 2.00 -8.98 11.46
CA PHE A 66 1.46 -7.95 10.57
C PHE A 66 1.87 -8.28 9.15
N LYS A 67 1.18 -7.69 8.20
CA LYS A 67 1.43 -7.96 6.79
C LYS A 67 2.08 -6.74 6.15
N GLU A 68 3.14 -6.99 5.38
CA GLU A 68 3.81 -5.95 4.63
C GLU A 68 3.43 -6.05 3.16
N PHE A 69 3.15 -4.93 2.56
CA PHE A 69 2.78 -4.86 1.16
C PHE A 69 3.85 -4.09 0.40
N THR A 70 4.28 -4.64 -0.72
CA THR A 70 5.22 -3.95 -1.60
C THR A 70 4.73 -4.12 -3.03
N ILE A 71 5.19 -3.24 -3.90
CA ILE A 71 4.84 -3.35 -5.29
C ILE A 71 6.00 -4.02 -6.03
N THR A 72 5.70 -5.06 -6.78
CA THR A 72 6.73 -5.77 -7.50
C THR A 72 6.85 -5.30 -8.93
N ASN A 73 5.80 -4.69 -9.45
CA ASN A 73 5.79 -4.15 -10.81
C ASN A 73 5.51 -2.67 -10.72
N LYS A 74 6.55 -1.87 -10.75
CA LYS A 74 6.42 -0.44 -10.57
C LYS A 74 5.85 0.28 -11.76
N LYS A 75 5.92 -0.33 -12.94
CA LYS A 75 5.33 0.26 -14.12
C LYS A 75 4.09 -0.50 -14.45
N GLN A 76 3.10 0.21 -14.86
CA GLN A 76 1.92 -0.44 -15.33
C GLN A 76 2.24 -1.21 -16.59
N LYS A 77 1.86 -2.42 -16.64
CA LYS A 77 2.18 -3.23 -17.73
C LYS A 77 1.49 -2.90 -18.94
N LYS A 78 2.03 -2.88 -19.96
CA LYS A 78 1.41 -2.59 -21.12
C LYS A 78 1.63 -3.50 -22.14
N ASN A 79 1.60 -3.89 -22.16
CA ASN A 79 2.00 -4.61 -22.63
C ASN A 79 2.49 -4.86 -23.29
N GLY A 80 2.54 -4.94 -23.52
CA GLY A 80 3.05 -5.21 -23.89
C GLY A 80 3.54 -5.44 -24.23
N ASN A 81 3.63 -5.41 -24.13
CA ASN A 81 4.16 -5.71 -24.25
C ASN A 81 4.28 -5.86 -24.30
#